data_61357b129ed5e813c3ecacaca129355b
#
_entry.id   61357b129ed5e813c3ecacaca129355b
#
_cell.length_a   1.000
_cell.length_b   1.000
_cell.length_c   1.000
_cell.angle_alpha   90.00
_cell.angle_beta   90.00
_cell.angle_gamma   90.00
#
_symmetry.space_group_name_H-M   'P 1'
#
loop_
_entity.id
_entity.type
_entity.pdbx_description
1 polymer ?
#
loop_
_entity_poly.entity_id
_entity_poly.type
_entity_poly.pdbx_seq_one_letter_code
_entity_poly.pdbx_strand_id
1 'polypeptide(L)'
;MPYKDVLLETLEIDSEQAFVTQTVATPGKLYIAGEYAILEPGQAAILVALDAYLYCTIRLATDNLSGTLQSTTIQNEPFNYTRSTHSQPGLMPAAMWPKRWTYVLSAIETVERLLVELNRPLQNYHIQYETDLESENGRKYGLGSSGAVTVSTIRALLRFYGYSAHPLIIYKLAAIASLKVSTKGSFGDLAASAFRGWIYYQSPDRQWLAEQIAATPSLSQLLTKDWPQLVIRHLAVPHSVDLVIGWTDAPASTDELVHHYQQNRETESDIYQQFLANSQATVQQLAQDLERGDVALIQKGIAKARQLLRKMTQYWQLPLETNHLTQLIEIAQSYQYEAKSSGAGGGDCGIAIGTSHLNRQELLDSWKVANIIPLPYQVTKPFQETE
;
A
#
# COMPACT_ATOMS: atom_id res chain seq x y z
N MET A 1 -12.32 15.56 -27.08
CA MET A 1 -12.79 14.18 -26.87
C MET A 1 -13.45 14.10 -25.50
N PRO A 2 -14.54 13.39 -25.32
CA PRO A 2 -15.05 13.11 -24.00
C PRO A 2 -14.03 12.29 -23.21
N TYR A 3 -13.84 12.64 -21.92
CA TYR A 3 -12.83 12.00 -21.03
C TYR A 3 -12.97 10.47 -20.98
N LYS A 4 -14.14 9.94 -21.24
CA LYS A 4 -14.42 8.51 -21.36
C LYS A 4 -13.62 7.85 -22.49
N ASP A 5 -13.55 8.50 -23.65
CA ASP A 5 -12.83 7.94 -24.80
C ASP A 5 -11.32 7.96 -24.55
N VAL A 6 -10.79 9.05 -23.92
CA VAL A 6 -9.38 9.13 -23.50
C VAL A 6 -9.05 8.02 -22.49
N LEU A 7 -9.94 7.75 -21.54
CA LEU A 7 -9.72 6.66 -20.57
C LEU A 7 -9.74 5.29 -21.25
N LEU A 8 -10.65 5.08 -22.22
CA LEU A 8 -10.74 3.82 -22.96
C LEU A 8 -9.49 3.55 -23.81
N GLU A 9 -8.78 4.59 -24.25
CA GLU A 9 -7.48 4.44 -24.93
C GLU A 9 -6.36 3.97 -23.96
N THR A 10 -6.55 4.15 -22.66
CA THR A 10 -5.60 3.71 -21.60
C THR A 10 -5.99 2.39 -20.94
N LEU A 11 -7.19 1.86 -21.25
CA LEU A 11 -7.68 0.58 -20.79
C LEU A 11 -7.65 -0.42 -21.95
N GLU A 12 -6.85 -1.45 -21.81
CA GLU A 12 -6.93 -2.58 -22.74
C GLU A 12 -8.21 -3.37 -22.46
N ILE A 13 -8.94 -3.75 -23.53
CA ILE A 13 -10.20 -4.48 -23.44
C ILE A 13 -10.03 -5.84 -24.09
N ASP A 14 -10.16 -6.89 -23.29
CA ASP A 14 -10.28 -8.26 -23.76
C ASP A 14 -11.69 -8.78 -23.42
N SER A 15 -12.59 -8.69 -24.38
CA SER A 15 -13.98 -9.12 -24.20
C SER A 15 -14.13 -10.64 -24.02
N GLU A 16 -13.16 -11.44 -24.47
CA GLU A 16 -13.17 -12.90 -24.27
C GLU A 16 -12.85 -13.28 -22.84
N GLN A 17 -12.13 -12.42 -22.12
CA GLN A 17 -11.84 -12.59 -20.70
C GLN A 17 -12.95 -12.03 -19.78
N ALA A 18 -13.96 -11.38 -20.32
CA ALA A 18 -15.04 -10.84 -19.50
C ALA A 18 -15.85 -11.97 -18.83
N PHE A 19 -16.10 -11.78 -17.54
CA PHE A 19 -16.87 -12.69 -16.67
C PHE A 19 -16.26 -14.08 -16.45
N VAL A 20 -15.03 -14.30 -16.90
CA VAL A 20 -14.26 -15.48 -16.54
C VAL A 20 -13.77 -15.34 -15.09
N THR A 21 -13.64 -16.45 -14.37
CA THR A 21 -13.04 -16.44 -13.03
C THR A 21 -11.62 -15.86 -13.08
N GLN A 22 -11.39 -14.84 -12.28
CA GLN A 22 -10.10 -14.15 -12.19
C GLN A 22 -9.52 -14.31 -10.78
N THR A 23 -8.22 -14.56 -10.70
CA THR A 23 -7.47 -14.48 -9.43
C THR A 23 -6.33 -13.50 -9.62
N VAL A 24 -6.24 -12.50 -8.75
CA VAL A 24 -5.14 -11.54 -8.73
C VAL A 24 -4.35 -11.64 -7.45
N ALA A 25 -3.02 -11.60 -7.56
CA ALA A 25 -2.09 -11.54 -6.45
C ALA A 25 -1.58 -10.09 -6.31
N THR A 26 -1.82 -9.49 -5.15
CA THR A 26 -1.43 -8.12 -4.86
C THR A 26 -0.44 -8.10 -3.70
N PRO A 27 0.77 -7.54 -3.90
CA PRO A 27 1.83 -7.59 -2.90
C PRO A 27 1.56 -6.69 -1.71
N GLY A 28 2.06 -7.09 -0.55
CA GLY A 28 2.26 -6.22 0.59
C GLY A 28 3.41 -5.24 0.36
N LYS A 29 3.61 -4.33 1.32
CA LYS A 29 4.61 -3.26 1.22
C LYS A 29 5.40 -3.05 2.50
N LEU A 30 6.59 -2.42 2.37
CA LEU A 30 7.31 -1.80 3.47
C LEU A 30 7.78 -0.38 3.09
N TYR A 31 7.90 0.47 4.10
CA TYR A 31 8.59 1.76 3.97
C TYR A 31 10.08 1.58 4.18
N ILE A 32 10.85 2.22 3.31
CA ILE A 32 12.32 2.30 3.42
C ILE A 32 12.72 3.64 4.05
N ALA A 33 12.09 4.73 3.61
CA ALA A 33 12.30 6.07 4.17
C ALA A 33 11.12 6.99 3.83
N GLY A 34 10.97 8.09 4.58
CA GLY A 34 9.97 9.12 4.32
C GLY A 34 8.68 8.98 5.14
N GLU A 35 8.65 8.05 6.11
CA GLU A 35 7.52 7.88 7.02
C GLU A 35 7.16 9.19 7.71
N TYR A 36 5.93 9.39 8.08
CA TYR A 36 5.32 10.59 8.65
C TYR A 36 5.38 11.81 7.73
N ALA A 37 6.56 12.18 7.19
CA ALA A 37 6.67 13.30 6.25
C ALA A 37 5.77 13.10 5.03
N ILE A 38 5.64 11.87 4.54
CA ILE A 38 4.79 11.49 3.41
C ILE A 38 3.29 11.79 3.63
N LEU A 39 2.89 12.06 4.85
CA LEU A 39 1.53 12.52 5.18
C LEU A 39 1.28 13.96 4.73
N GLU A 40 2.30 14.72 4.38
CA GLU A 40 2.15 16.05 3.79
C GLU A 40 2.18 15.97 2.25
N PRO A 41 1.32 16.72 1.57
CA PRO A 41 1.32 16.79 0.11
C PRO A 41 2.70 17.18 -0.44
N GLY A 42 3.14 16.51 -1.50
CA GLY A 42 4.43 16.80 -2.13
C GLY A 42 5.66 16.23 -1.43
N GLN A 43 5.52 15.68 -0.23
CA GLN A 43 6.60 14.96 0.43
C GLN A 43 6.80 13.57 -0.19
N ALA A 44 8.04 13.08 -0.15
CA ALA A 44 8.42 11.83 -0.77
C ALA A 44 8.70 10.71 0.24
N ALA A 45 8.54 9.49 -0.24
CA ALA A 45 8.96 8.26 0.43
C ALA A 45 9.55 7.27 -0.56
N ILE A 46 10.34 6.32 -0.05
CA ILE A 46 10.74 5.12 -0.77
C ILE A 46 10.01 3.94 -0.14
N LEU A 47 9.34 3.17 -0.98
CA LEU A 47 8.65 1.96 -0.56
C LEU A 47 9.08 0.78 -1.43
N VAL A 48 8.85 -0.42 -0.90
CA VAL A 48 9.02 -1.68 -1.63
C VAL A 48 7.76 -2.50 -1.55
N ALA A 49 7.45 -3.19 -2.63
CA ALA A 49 6.45 -4.24 -2.64
C ALA A 49 7.14 -5.60 -2.44
N LEU A 50 6.53 -6.46 -1.62
CA LEU A 50 7.08 -7.74 -1.22
C LEU A 50 6.30 -8.90 -1.84
N ASP A 51 6.95 -10.04 -2.03
CA ASP A 51 6.34 -11.30 -2.51
C ASP A 51 5.50 -12.03 -1.42
N ALA A 52 5.02 -11.27 -0.44
CA ALA A 52 3.91 -11.63 0.43
C ALA A 52 2.62 -11.09 -0.20
N TYR A 53 1.67 -11.95 -0.54
CA TYR A 53 0.54 -11.56 -1.36
C TYR A 53 -0.80 -11.64 -0.62
N LEU A 54 -1.70 -10.75 -1.04
CA LEU A 54 -3.13 -10.91 -0.86
C LEU A 54 -3.73 -11.34 -2.20
N TYR A 55 -4.44 -12.46 -2.17
CA TYR A 55 -5.12 -13.03 -3.33
C TYR A 55 -6.59 -12.64 -3.29
N CYS A 56 -7.11 -12.20 -4.43
CA CYS A 56 -8.53 -11.92 -4.63
C CYS A 56 -9.02 -12.73 -5.82
N THR A 57 -9.90 -13.68 -5.55
CA THR A 57 -10.58 -14.49 -6.57
C THR A 57 -12.01 -13.97 -6.76
N ILE A 58 -12.36 -13.63 -7.99
CA ILE A 58 -13.70 -13.20 -8.37
C ILE A 58 -14.27 -14.15 -9.42
N ARG A 59 -15.54 -14.53 -9.27
CA ARG A 59 -16.27 -15.34 -10.23
C ARG A 59 -17.71 -14.86 -10.38
N LEU A 60 -18.30 -15.08 -11.54
CA LEU A 60 -19.69 -14.74 -11.81
C LEU A 60 -20.63 -15.50 -10.85
N ALA A 61 -21.61 -14.81 -10.30
CA ALA A 61 -22.68 -15.45 -9.54
C ALA A 61 -23.70 -16.05 -10.53
N THR A 62 -24.08 -17.29 -10.32
CA THR A 62 -25.08 -18.00 -11.15
C THR A 62 -26.51 -17.57 -10.79
N ASP A 63 -26.70 -17.08 -9.58
CA ASP A 63 -27.96 -16.47 -9.13
C ASP A 63 -27.94 -14.98 -9.48
N ASN A 64 -28.89 -14.56 -10.29
CA ASN A 64 -28.99 -13.16 -10.75
C ASN A 64 -29.35 -12.15 -9.67
N LEU A 65 -29.67 -12.59 -8.44
CA LEU A 65 -30.16 -11.72 -7.37
C LEU A 65 -29.16 -11.53 -6.23
N SER A 66 -28.13 -12.37 -6.10
CA SER A 66 -27.24 -12.34 -4.97
C SER A 66 -25.79 -12.67 -5.33
N GLY A 67 -24.88 -12.26 -4.44
CA GLY A 67 -23.46 -12.62 -4.48
C GLY A 67 -22.89 -12.72 -3.06
N THR A 68 -21.61 -13.05 -2.95
CA THR A 68 -20.96 -13.23 -1.65
C THR A 68 -19.58 -12.59 -1.59
N LEU A 69 -19.23 -12.09 -0.40
CA LEU A 69 -17.86 -11.72 -0.05
C LEU A 69 -17.38 -12.68 1.05
N GLN A 70 -16.20 -13.25 0.89
CA GLN A 70 -15.58 -14.16 1.85
C GLN A 70 -14.11 -13.83 2.06
N SER A 71 -13.61 -14.01 3.27
CA SER A 71 -12.20 -13.90 3.59
C SER A 71 -11.80 -14.95 4.61
N THR A 72 -10.72 -15.64 4.40
CA THR A 72 -10.18 -16.63 5.34
C THR A 72 -9.80 -16.04 6.69
N THR A 73 -9.49 -14.74 6.74
CA THR A 73 -9.05 -14.04 7.96
C THR A 73 -10.15 -13.23 8.64
N ILE A 74 -11.23 -12.89 7.92
CA ILE A 74 -12.31 -12.05 8.45
C ILE A 74 -13.41 -12.89 9.10
N GLN A 75 -13.87 -13.89 8.40
CA GLN A 75 -14.98 -14.73 8.82
C GLN A 75 -15.04 -15.97 7.94
N ASN A 76 -15.21 -17.17 8.54
CA ASN A 76 -15.31 -18.42 7.78
C ASN A 76 -16.58 -18.50 6.93
N GLU A 77 -17.64 -17.77 7.30
CA GLU A 77 -18.89 -17.77 6.55
C GLU A 77 -18.93 -16.64 5.51
N PRO A 78 -19.40 -16.92 4.27
CA PRO A 78 -19.58 -15.93 3.25
C PRO A 78 -20.58 -14.84 3.68
N PHE A 79 -20.27 -13.60 3.38
CA PHE A 79 -21.17 -12.48 3.62
C PHE A 79 -22.05 -12.26 2.37
N ASN A 80 -23.35 -12.46 2.48
CA ASN A 80 -24.28 -12.35 1.38
C ASN A 80 -24.66 -10.89 1.12
N TYR A 81 -24.80 -10.53 -0.16
CA TYR A 81 -25.31 -9.25 -0.61
C TYR A 81 -26.30 -9.41 -1.76
N THR A 82 -27.11 -8.38 -1.99
CA THR A 82 -27.99 -8.24 -3.14
C THR A 82 -27.72 -6.93 -3.87
N ARG A 83 -28.31 -6.74 -5.04
CA ARG A 83 -28.36 -5.46 -5.77
C ARG A 83 -29.78 -4.96 -5.90
N SER A 84 -29.93 -3.65 -5.86
CA SER A 84 -31.22 -3.03 -6.22
C SER A 84 -31.49 -3.09 -7.71
N THR A 85 -30.47 -2.83 -8.53
CA THR A 85 -30.50 -2.87 -10.01
C THR A 85 -29.10 -3.12 -10.57
N HIS A 86 -29.01 -3.54 -11.84
CA HIS A 86 -27.73 -3.70 -12.56
C HIS A 86 -27.15 -2.38 -13.08
N SER A 87 -27.77 -1.25 -12.81
CA SER A 87 -27.29 0.09 -13.22
C SER A 87 -26.89 0.99 -12.05
N GLN A 88 -27.10 0.54 -10.80
CA GLN A 88 -26.78 1.30 -9.62
C GLN A 88 -25.55 0.73 -8.91
N PRO A 89 -24.42 1.51 -8.81
CA PRO A 89 -23.22 1.07 -8.10
C PRO A 89 -23.46 0.78 -6.62
N GLY A 90 -22.68 -0.15 -6.09
CA GLY A 90 -22.72 -0.54 -4.69
C GLY A 90 -23.53 -1.79 -4.43
N LEU A 91 -23.23 -2.42 -3.31
CA LEU A 91 -23.84 -3.66 -2.85
C LEU A 91 -24.76 -3.38 -1.68
N MET A 92 -25.89 -4.09 -1.63
CA MET A 92 -26.83 -4.04 -0.51
C MET A 92 -26.61 -5.26 0.39
N PRO A 93 -26.23 -5.07 1.65
CA PRO A 93 -25.96 -6.21 2.53
C PRO A 93 -27.24 -6.91 2.97
N ALA A 94 -27.18 -8.21 3.18
CA ALA A 94 -28.23 -8.97 3.82
C ALA A 94 -28.30 -8.69 5.34
N ALA A 95 -27.21 -8.16 5.94
CA ALA A 95 -27.09 -7.72 7.32
C ALA A 95 -26.16 -6.51 7.39
N MET A 96 -25.98 -5.91 8.59
CA MET A 96 -25.04 -4.78 8.73
C MET A 96 -23.61 -5.18 8.35
N TRP A 97 -22.96 -4.38 7.48
CA TRP A 97 -21.58 -4.60 7.08
C TRP A 97 -20.61 -4.51 8.27
N PRO A 98 -19.79 -5.52 8.55
CA PRO A 98 -18.67 -5.37 9.47
C PRO A 98 -17.69 -4.28 9.00
N LYS A 99 -17.17 -3.47 9.92
CA LYS A 99 -16.22 -2.37 9.60
C LYS A 99 -15.03 -2.79 8.73
N ARG A 100 -14.56 -4.01 8.88
CA ARG A 100 -13.42 -4.56 8.12
C ARG A 100 -13.68 -4.77 6.62
N TRP A 101 -14.93 -4.71 6.16
CA TRP A 101 -15.28 -4.70 4.75
C TRP A 101 -15.27 -3.30 4.11
N THR A 102 -15.10 -2.24 4.90
CA THR A 102 -15.27 -0.85 4.45
C THR A 102 -14.40 -0.50 3.24
N TYR A 103 -13.12 -0.90 3.23
CA TYR A 103 -12.21 -0.66 2.10
C TYR A 103 -12.62 -1.45 0.86
N VAL A 104 -13.04 -2.71 1.02
CA VAL A 104 -13.52 -3.57 -0.07
C VAL A 104 -14.77 -2.95 -0.71
N LEU A 105 -15.74 -2.55 0.10
CA LEU A 105 -16.99 -1.97 -0.38
C LEU A 105 -16.78 -0.64 -1.09
N SER A 106 -15.90 0.20 -0.57
CA SER A 106 -15.53 1.46 -1.22
C SER A 106 -14.81 1.23 -2.55
N ALA A 107 -13.94 0.21 -2.63
CA ALA A 107 -13.28 -0.19 -3.86
C ALA A 107 -14.29 -0.71 -4.90
N ILE A 108 -15.21 -1.59 -4.49
CA ILE A 108 -16.29 -2.10 -5.35
C ILE A 108 -17.13 -0.95 -5.90
N GLU A 109 -17.67 -0.09 -5.02
CA GLU A 109 -18.49 1.05 -5.44
C GLU A 109 -17.74 1.96 -6.42
N THR A 110 -16.46 2.20 -6.18
CA THR A 110 -15.65 3.08 -7.05
C THR A 110 -15.46 2.49 -8.44
N VAL A 111 -15.15 1.18 -8.54
CA VAL A 111 -15.04 0.52 -9.86
C VAL A 111 -16.39 0.45 -10.55
N GLU A 112 -17.46 0.11 -9.84
CA GLU A 112 -18.80 0.02 -10.42
C GLU A 112 -19.31 1.37 -10.95
N ARG A 113 -18.99 2.49 -10.28
CA ARG A 113 -19.25 3.83 -10.82
C ARG A 113 -18.56 4.03 -12.16
N LEU A 114 -17.28 3.64 -12.28
CA LEU A 114 -16.57 3.69 -13.54
C LEU A 114 -17.22 2.80 -14.61
N LEU A 115 -17.60 1.57 -14.26
CA LEU A 115 -18.26 0.64 -15.19
C LEU A 115 -19.59 1.19 -15.73
N VAL A 116 -20.39 1.83 -14.87
CA VAL A 116 -21.63 2.50 -15.27
C VAL A 116 -21.33 3.66 -16.24
N GLU A 117 -20.30 4.48 -15.97
CA GLU A 117 -19.86 5.53 -16.91
C GLU A 117 -19.43 4.95 -18.27
N LEU A 118 -18.81 3.75 -18.26
CA LEU A 118 -18.42 3.02 -19.47
C LEU A 118 -19.58 2.27 -20.14
N ASN A 119 -20.83 2.43 -19.66
CA ASN A 119 -22.03 1.74 -20.12
C ASN A 119 -21.92 0.20 -20.02
N ARG A 120 -21.28 -0.29 -18.97
CA ARG A 120 -21.21 -1.73 -18.65
C ARG A 120 -22.28 -2.09 -17.63
N PRO A 121 -23.16 -3.05 -17.90
CA PRO A 121 -24.14 -3.51 -16.93
C PRO A 121 -23.43 -4.24 -15.79
N LEU A 122 -23.81 -3.91 -14.55
CA LEU A 122 -23.20 -4.53 -13.38
C LEU A 122 -23.69 -5.97 -13.22
N GLN A 123 -22.77 -6.86 -12.85
CA GLN A 123 -23.03 -8.28 -12.60
C GLN A 123 -23.00 -8.57 -11.11
N ASN A 124 -23.65 -9.64 -10.68
CA ASN A 124 -23.42 -10.24 -9.39
C ASN A 124 -22.23 -11.21 -9.45
N TYR A 125 -21.46 -11.26 -8.40
CA TYR A 125 -20.23 -12.03 -8.32
C TYR A 125 -19.98 -12.55 -6.91
N HIS A 126 -19.14 -13.57 -6.82
CA HIS A 126 -18.57 -14.03 -5.56
C HIS A 126 -17.13 -13.59 -5.51
N ILE A 127 -16.70 -12.99 -4.40
CA ILE A 127 -15.32 -12.60 -4.14
C ILE A 127 -14.79 -13.37 -2.94
N GLN A 128 -13.59 -13.95 -3.07
CA GLN A 128 -12.87 -14.61 -2.00
C GLN A 128 -11.49 -13.99 -1.85
N TYR A 129 -11.10 -13.74 -0.58
CA TYR A 129 -9.78 -13.24 -0.23
C TYR A 129 -9.02 -14.26 0.59
N GLU A 130 -7.73 -14.44 0.24
CA GLU A 130 -6.74 -15.20 0.97
C GLU A 130 -5.49 -14.33 1.13
N THR A 131 -4.67 -14.51 2.18
CA THR A 131 -3.54 -13.60 2.41
C THR A 131 -2.36 -14.28 3.08
N ASP A 132 -1.15 -13.91 2.61
CA ASP A 132 0.14 -14.19 3.23
C ASP A 132 0.60 -13.02 4.15
N LEU A 133 -0.20 -11.94 4.28
CA LEU A 133 0.16 -10.72 5.01
C LEU A 133 -0.07 -10.82 6.53
N GLU A 134 -0.52 -11.98 6.98
CA GLU A 134 -0.80 -12.30 8.37
C GLU A 134 -0.14 -13.62 8.74
N SER A 135 0.24 -13.78 10.01
CA SER A 135 0.77 -15.03 10.52
C SER A 135 -0.32 -16.12 10.59
N GLU A 136 0.08 -17.36 10.75
CA GLU A 136 -0.83 -18.50 10.95
C GLU A 136 -1.83 -18.28 12.11
N ASN A 137 -1.44 -17.48 13.10
CA ASN A 137 -2.30 -17.10 14.23
C ASN A 137 -3.18 -15.87 13.95
N GLY A 138 -3.25 -15.37 12.72
CA GLY A 138 -4.04 -14.22 12.31
C GLY A 138 -3.50 -12.87 12.78
N ARG A 139 -2.23 -12.79 13.21
CA ARG A 139 -1.57 -11.52 13.55
C ARG A 139 -0.99 -10.88 12.29
N LYS A 140 -1.25 -9.60 12.12
CA LYS A 140 -0.74 -8.83 10.97
C LYS A 140 0.76 -8.61 11.09
N TYR A 141 1.48 -8.80 9.99
CA TYR A 141 2.90 -8.44 9.90
C TYR A 141 3.17 -6.94 9.76
N GLY A 142 2.14 -6.10 9.54
CA GLY A 142 2.33 -4.67 9.25
C GLY A 142 2.67 -4.39 7.77
N LEU A 143 2.44 -5.35 6.88
CA LEU A 143 2.77 -5.28 5.46
C LEU A 143 1.71 -4.56 4.59
N GLY A 144 0.80 -3.77 5.18
CA GLY A 144 -0.13 -2.92 4.43
C GLY A 144 -1.35 -3.65 3.85
N SER A 145 -1.97 -4.54 4.61
CA SER A 145 -3.13 -5.33 4.17
C SER A 145 -4.31 -4.48 3.68
N SER A 146 -4.56 -3.31 4.26
CA SER A 146 -5.63 -2.39 3.82
C SER A 146 -5.41 -1.86 2.40
N GLY A 147 -4.19 -1.45 2.08
CA GLY A 147 -3.82 -1.03 0.72
C GLY A 147 -3.89 -2.20 -0.25
N ALA A 148 -3.35 -3.36 0.13
CA ALA A 148 -3.35 -4.55 -0.71
C ALA A 148 -4.77 -5.01 -1.05
N VAL A 149 -5.71 -5.05 -0.08
CA VAL A 149 -7.10 -5.47 -0.35
C VAL A 149 -7.84 -4.49 -1.26
N THR A 150 -7.59 -3.18 -1.11
CA THR A 150 -8.20 -2.15 -1.96
C THR A 150 -7.72 -2.30 -3.41
N VAL A 151 -6.41 -2.38 -3.62
CA VAL A 151 -5.80 -2.55 -4.95
C VAL A 151 -6.21 -3.89 -5.58
N SER A 152 -6.23 -4.97 -4.79
CA SER A 152 -6.62 -6.29 -5.26
C SER A 152 -8.07 -6.33 -5.73
N THR A 153 -9.00 -5.75 -4.97
CA THR A 153 -10.42 -5.65 -5.31
C THR A 153 -10.62 -4.90 -6.63
N ILE A 154 -9.95 -3.76 -6.80
CA ILE A 154 -10.04 -2.95 -8.01
C ILE A 154 -9.51 -3.73 -9.22
N ARG A 155 -8.32 -4.32 -9.10
CA ARG A 155 -7.71 -5.09 -10.19
C ARG A 155 -8.55 -6.31 -10.56
N ALA A 156 -9.06 -7.05 -9.57
CA ALA A 156 -9.90 -8.23 -9.81
C ALA A 156 -11.20 -7.85 -10.54
N LEU A 157 -11.87 -6.77 -10.11
CA LEU A 157 -13.09 -6.30 -10.76
C LEU A 157 -12.83 -5.82 -12.19
N LEU A 158 -11.80 -5.02 -12.44
CA LEU A 158 -11.47 -4.58 -13.79
C LEU A 158 -11.21 -5.78 -14.70
N ARG A 159 -10.38 -6.75 -14.28
CA ARG A 159 -10.13 -7.98 -15.05
C ARG A 159 -11.38 -8.81 -15.25
N PHE A 160 -12.24 -8.94 -14.26
CA PHE A 160 -13.51 -9.65 -14.37
C PHE A 160 -14.44 -9.06 -15.45
N TYR A 161 -14.36 -7.74 -15.66
CA TYR A 161 -15.08 -7.06 -16.76
C TYR A 161 -14.28 -6.99 -18.06
N GLY A 162 -13.16 -7.70 -18.15
CA GLY A 162 -12.31 -7.75 -19.35
C GLY A 162 -11.43 -6.51 -19.54
N TYR A 163 -11.15 -5.73 -18.47
CA TYR A 163 -10.25 -4.58 -18.56
C TYR A 163 -8.89 -4.88 -17.97
N SER A 164 -7.83 -4.62 -18.71
CA SER A 164 -6.49 -4.45 -18.18
C SER A 164 -6.18 -2.95 -18.02
N ALA A 165 -5.63 -2.56 -16.91
CA ALA A 165 -5.40 -1.16 -16.58
C ALA A 165 -3.96 -0.93 -16.16
N HIS A 166 -3.36 0.16 -16.66
CA HIS A 166 -2.05 0.62 -16.21
C HIS A 166 -2.04 0.85 -14.68
N PRO A 167 -0.95 0.55 -13.97
CA PRO A 167 -0.84 0.71 -12.52
C PRO A 167 -1.27 2.08 -11.99
N LEU A 168 -1.06 3.15 -12.76
CA LEU A 168 -1.49 4.50 -12.39
C LEU A 168 -3.01 4.63 -12.29
N ILE A 169 -3.76 3.99 -13.19
CA ILE A 169 -5.23 3.98 -13.14
C ILE A 169 -5.72 3.19 -11.92
N ILE A 170 -5.10 2.03 -11.67
CA ILE A 170 -5.40 1.21 -10.49
C ILE A 170 -5.12 2.01 -9.20
N TYR A 171 -3.97 2.68 -9.13
CA TYR A 171 -3.60 3.54 -8.01
C TYR A 171 -4.61 4.67 -7.81
N LYS A 172 -4.98 5.40 -8.86
CA LYS A 172 -5.94 6.51 -8.78
C LYS A 172 -7.32 6.04 -8.29
N LEU A 173 -7.81 4.93 -8.80
CA LEU A 173 -9.06 4.32 -8.31
C LEU A 173 -8.95 3.93 -6.83
N ALA A 174 -7.84 3.32 -6.44
CA ALA A 174 -7.59 2.93 -5.05
C ALA A 174 -7.50 4.13 -4.11
N ALA A 175 -6.85 5.21 -4.53
CA ALA A 175 -6.76 6.44 -3.76
C ALA A 175 -8.14 7.12 -3.59
N ILE A 176 -8.96 7.17 -4.66
CA ILE A 176 -10.36 7.66 -4.59
C ILE A 176 -11.18 6.82 -3.62
N ALA A 177 -11.10 5.50 -3.74
CA ALA A 177 -11.81 4.58 -2.84
C ALA A 177 -11.36 4.74 -1.39
N SER A 178 -10.05 4.84 -1.15
CA SER A 178 -9.49 4.98 0.20
C SER A 178 -9.82 6.33 0.84
N LEU A 179 -9.85 7.41 0.06
CA LEU A 179 -10.17 8.75 0.56
C LEU A 179 -11.60 8.84 1.10
N LYS A 180 -12.55 8.08 0.53
CA LYS A 180 -13.93 7.97 1.05
C LYS A 180 -13.99 7.30 2.43
N VAL A 181 -13.03 6.42 2.74
CA VAL A 181 -12.97 5.69 4.01
C VAL A 181 -12.17 6.46 5.05
N SER A 182 -11.04 7.02 4.67
CA SER A 182 -10.14 7.75 5.56
C SER A 182 -9.36 8.82 4.81
N THR A 183 -9.35 10.03 5.34
CA THR A 183 -8.56 11.16 4.83
C THR A 183 -7.12 11.17 5.35
N LYS A 184 -6.76 10.24 6.25
CA LYS A 184 -5.52 10.29 7.03
C LYS A 184 -4.33 9.61 6.37
N GLY A 185 -4.57 8.69 5.42
CA GLY A 185 -3.52 7.91 4.79
C GLY A 185 -2.67 8.71 3.79
N SER A 186 -1.43 8.27 3.57
CA SER A 186 -0.54 8.85 2.54
C SER A 186 -0.77 8.25 1.15
N PHE A 187 -1.47 7.13 1.04
CA PHE A 187 -1.65 6.29 -0.16
C PHE A 187 -0.35 5.67 -0.72
N GLY A 188 0.74 5.70 0.05
CA GLY A 188 1.99 5.06 -0.35
C GLY A 188 1.90 3.55 -0.45
N ASP A 189 1.12 2.92 0.42
CA ASP A 189 0.80 1.49 0.37
C ASP A 189 0.05 1.10 -0.91
N LEU A 190 -0.90 1.92 -1.35
CA LEU A 190 -1.61 1.74 -2.62
C LEU A 190 -0.65 1.81 -3.81
N ALA A 191 0.28 2.79 -3.78
CA ALA A 191 1.28 2.95 -4.82
C ALA A 191 2.21 1.73 -4.91
N ALA A 192 2.74 1.26 -3.76
CA ALA A 192 3.60 0.09 -3.73
C ALA A 192 2.88 -1.18 -4.21
N SER A 193 1.65 -1.42 -3.75
CA SER A 193 0.85 -2.57 -4.18
C SER A 193 0.44 -2.53 -5.65
N ALA A 194 0.24 -1.32 -6.23
CA ALA A 194 -0.12 -1.17 -7.64
C ALA A 194 1.08 -1.28 -8.58
N PHE A 195 2.20 -0.64 -8.26
CA PHE A 195 3.36 -0.52 -9.14
C PHE A 195 4.37 -1.65 -8.95
N ARG A 196 4.43 -2.27 -7.75
CA ARG A 196 5.38 -3.32 -7.39
C ARG A 196 6.85 -2.85 -7.39
N GLY A 197 7.78 -3.72 -6.98
CA GLY A 197 9.21 -3.41 -6.94
C GLY A 197 9.59 -2.34 -5.92
N TRP A 198 10.71 -1.67 -6.17
CA TRP A 198 11.15 -0.48 -5.47
C TRP A 198 10.53 0.76 -6.12
N ILE A 199 9.89 1.62 -5.35
CA ILE A 199 9.29 2.86 -5.86
C ILE A 199 9.75 4.08 -5.07
N TYR A 200 9.98 5.17 -5.81
CA TYR A 200 9.94 6.53 -5.29
C TYR A 200 8.50 7.03 -5.43
N TYR A 201 7.94 7.45 -4.34
CA TYR A 201 6.56 7.90 -4.27
C TYR A 201 6.49 9.30 -3.66
N GLN A 202 5.75 10.20 -4.28
CA GLN A 202 5.45 11.53 -3.76
C GLN A 202 3.93 11.66 -3.63
N SER A 203 3.48 12.05 -2.43
CA SER A 203 2.06 12.10 -2.07
C SER A 203 1.33 13.21 -2.84
N PRO A 204 0.15 12.92 -3.41
CA PRO A 204 -0.68 13.94 -4.07
C PRO A 204 -1.29 14.90 -3.05
N ASP A 205 -1.78 16.01 -3.56
CA ASP A 205 -2.64 16.91 -2.77
C ASP A 205 -4.01 16.24 -2.53
N ARG A 206 -4.20 15.73 -1.32
CA ARG A 206 -5.43 15.02 -0.93
C ARG A 206 -6.61 15.95 -0.71
N GLN A 207 -6.37 17.22 -0.34
CA GLN A 207 -7.44 18.20 -0.23
C GLN A 207 -7.98 18.53 -1.61
N TRP A 208 -7.09 18.82 -2.56
CA TRP A 208 -7.47 18.99 -3.97
C TRP A 208 -8.24 17.78 -4.49
N LEU A 209 -7.76 16.56 -4.21
CA LEU A 209 -8.44 15.33 -4.64
C LEU A 209 -9.86 15.22 -4.06
N ALA A 210 -10.04 15.52 -2.77
CA ALA A 210 -11.35 15.51 -2.13
C ALA A 210 -12.30 16.53 -2.76
N GLU A 211 -11.81 17.74 -3.05
CA GLU A 211 -12.56 18.79 -3.72
C GLU A 211 -12.97 18.36 -5.15
N GLN A 212 -12.04 17.72 -5.90
CA GLN A 212 -12.34 17.21 -7.24
C GLN A 212 -13.37 16.08 -7.22
N ILE A 213 -13.31 15.16 -6.26
CA ILE A 213 -14.30 14.08 -6.10
C ILE A 213 -15.69 14.66 -5.85
N ALA A 214 -15.79 15.72 -5.04
CA ALA A 214 -17.05 16.39 -4.73
C ALA A 214 -17.60 17.21 -5.93
N ALA A 215 -16.71 17.87 -6.68
CA ALA A 215 -17.07 18.76 -7.77
C ALA A 215 -17.27 18.07 -9.13
N THR A 216 -16.65 16.89 -9.32
CA THR A 216 -16.61 16.21 -10.62
C THR A 216 -17.46 14.94 -10.56
N PRO A 217 -18.63 14.87 -11.23
CA PRO A 217 -19.47 13.67 -11.22
C PRO A 217 -18.83 12.50 -11.99
N SER A 218 -17.93 12.76 -12.94
CA SER A 218 -17.28 11.74 -13.80
C SER A 218 -15.95 11.26 -13.22
N LEU A 219 -15.85 9.96 -12.93
CA LEU A 219 -14.59 9.31 -12.59
C LEU A 219 -13.61 9.28 -13.77
N SER A 220 -14.11 9.04 -14.98
CA SER A 220 -13.29 9.04 -16.21
C SER A 220 -12.52 10.35 -16.36
N GLN A 221 -13.18 11.48 -16.08
CA GLN A 221 -12.54 12.79 -16.11
C GLN A 221 -11.45 12.92 -15.02
N LEU A 222 -11.71 12.43 -13.81
CA LEU A 222 -10.76 12.54 -12.70
C LEU A 222 -9.53 11.63 -12.90
N LEU A 223 -9.73 10.44 -13.48
CA LEU A 223 -8.66 9.48 -13.74
C LEU A 223 -7.68 9.96 -14.82
N THR A 224 -8.15 10.70 -15.82
CA THR A 224 -7.32 11.22 -16.93
C THR A 224 -6.60 12.54 -16.60
N LYS A 225 -7.01 13.23 -15.53
CA LYS A 225 -6.30 14.46 -15.08
C LYS A 225 -4.96 14.12 -14.44
N ASP A 226 -4.01 15.05 -14.58
CA ASP A 226 -2.81 15.05 -13.73
C ASP A 226 -3.20 15.44 -12.29
N TRP A 227 -2.72 14.67 -11.32
CA TRP A 227 -2.94 15.00 -9.92
C TRP A 227 -1.77 15.83 -9.39
N PRO A 228 -2.02 17.00 -8.79
CA PRO A 228 -0.96 17.85 -8.28
C PRO A 228 -0.05 17.10 -7.31
N GLN A 229 1.26 17.30 -7.47
CA GLN A 229 2.33 16.74 -6.63
C GLN A 229 2.51 15.21 -6.71
N LEU A 230 1.60 14.48 -7.35
CA LEU A 230 1.75 13.02 -7.47
C LEU A 230 2.95 12.65 -8.34
N VAL A 231 3.88 11.90 -7.77
CA VAL A 231 4.97 11.24 -8.52
C VAL A 231 5.06 9.79 -8.08
N ILE A 232 5.07 8.87 -9.03
CA ILE A 232 5.35 7.45 -8.79
C ILE A 232 6.34 7.00 -9.86
N ARG A 233 7.52 6.54 -9.45
CA ARG A 233 8.50 5.98 -10.38
C ARG A 233 9.22 4.78 -9.76
N HIS A 234 9.57 3.82 -10.59
CA HIS A 234 10.40 2.72 -10.17
C HIS A 234 11.84 3.18 -9.89
N LEU A 235 12.50 2.52 -8.95
CA LEU A 235 13.92 2.62 -8.69
C LEU A 235 14.60 1.33 -9.17
N ALA A 236 15.61 1.47 -10.03
CA ALA A 236 16.38 0.35 -10.53
C ALA A 236 17.47 -0.02 -9.50
N VAL A 237 17.08 -0.71 -8.43
CA VAL A 237 17.99 -1.10 -7.34
C VAL A 237 18.75 -2.37 -7.73
N PRO A 238 20.12 -2.37 -7.73
CA PRO A 238 20.91 -3.55 -8.04
C PRO A 238 20.74 -4.68 -7.02
N HIS A 239 20.91 -5.92 -7.47
CA HIS A 239 20.85 -7.12 -6.62
C HIS A 239 21.96 -7.20 -5.55
N SER A 240 22.99 -6.35 -5.63
CA SER A 240 24.01 -6.23 -4.58
C SER A 240 23.49 -5.61 -3.28
N VAL A 241 22.37 -4.89 -3.34
CA VAL A 241 21.68 -4.34 -2.17
C VAL A 241 20.83 -5.44 -1.57
N ASP A 242 21.19 -5.88 -0.36
CA ASP A 242 20.45 -6.89 0.39
C ASP A 242 19.50 -6.22 1.38
N LEU A 243 18.21 -6.52 1.25
CA LEU A 243 17.15 -6.10 2.16
C LEU A 243 16.71 -7.29 3.01
N VAL A 244 16.77 -7.13 4.33
CA VAL A 244 16.34 -8.13 5.31
C VAL A 244 15.21 -7.55 6.16
N ILE A 245 14.22 -8.37 6.49
CA ILE A 245 13.02 -7.96 7.20
C ILE A 245 12.90 -8.74 8.49
N GLY A 246 12.76 -8.05 9.61
CA GLY A 246 12.47 -8.66 10.91
C GLY A 246 11.11 -8.21 11.43
N TRP A 247 10.31 -9.15 11.92
CA TRP A 247 9.02 -8.89 12.56
C TRP A 247 9.11 -9.09 14.07
N THR A 248 8.61 -8.13 14.84
CA THR A 248 8.75 -8.12 16.31
C THR A 248 7.63 -8.85 17.03
N ASP A 249 6.66 -9.43 16.31
CA ASP A 249 5.45 -10.09 16.84
C ASP A 249 4.63 -9.17 17.81
N ALA A 250 4.84 -7.88 17.73
CA ALA A 250 4.12 -6.87 18.50
C ALA A 250 3.30 -6.01 17.53
N PRO A 251 1.96 -6.13 17.56
CA PRO A 251 1.11 -5.37 16.61
C PRO A 251 1.18 -3.88 16.93
N ALA A 252 1.34 -3.06 15.89
CA ALA A 252 1.22 -1.61 15.95
C ALA A 252 -0.11 -1.15 15.34
N SER A 253 -0.75 -0.17 15.97
CA SER A 253 -1.91 0.51 15.39
C SER A 253 -1.44 1.71 14.57
N THR A 254 -1.21 1.51 13.28
CA THR A 254 -0.82 2.60 12.37
C THR A 254 -1.81 3.76 12.42
N ASP A 255 -3.12 3.46 12.45
CA ASP A 255 -4.17 4.49 12.47
C ASP A 255 -4.11 5.34 13.75
N GLU A 256 -3.85 4.75 14.90
CA GLU A 256 -3.72 5.46 16.18
C GLU A 256 -2.46 6.32 16.20
N LEU A 257 -1.31 5.79 15.76
CA LEU A 257 -0.05 6.53 15.72
C LEU A 257 -0.12 7.70 14.74
N VAL A 258 -0.68 7.51 13.55
CA VAL A 258 -0.89 8.57 12.56
C VAL A 258 -1.90 9.60 13.10
N HIS A 259 -2.96 9.16 13.77
CA HIS A 259 -3.93 10.08 14.37
C HIS A 259 -3.29 10.95 15.45
N HIS A 260 -2.52 10.34 16.37
CA HIS A 260 -1.80 11.05 17.44
C HIS A 260 -0.80 12.07 16.87
N TYR A 261 -0.05 11.66 15.82
CA TYR A 261 0.84 12.57 15.10
C TYR A 261 0.08 13.76 14.51
N GLN A 262 -1.04 13.54 13.82
CA GLN A 262 -1.83 14.61 13.19
C GLN A 262 -2.48 15.57 14.20
N GLN A 263 -2.82 15.08 15.39
CA GLN A 263 -3.37 15.91 16.46
C GLN A 263 -2.32 16.80 17.13
N ASN A 264 -1.09 16.31 17.26
CA ASN A 264 -0.04 16.99 18.02
C ASN A 264 0.96 17.74 17.15
N ARG A 265 0.89 17.62 15.82
CA ARG A 265 1.80 18.34 14.92
C ARG A 265 1.47 19.83 14.91
N GLU A 266 2.45 20.62 15.22
CA GLU A 266 2.44 22.06 15.03
C GLU A 266 2.99 22.37 13.62
N THR A 267 2.11 22.43 12.63
CA THR A 267 2.51 22.52 11.21
C THR A 267 3.34 23.76 10.88
N GLU A 268 3.21 24.81 11.65
CA GLU A 268 3.95 26.09 11.46
C GLU A 268 5.25 26.15 12.29
N SER A 269 5.55 25.12 13.12
CA SER A 269 6.79 25.13 13.91
C SER A 269 8.03 24.92 13.05
N ASP A 270 9.11 25.64 13.35
CA ASP A 270 10.40 25.48 12.66
C ASP A 270 10.91 24.03 12.73
N ILE A 271 10.67 23.35 13.84
CA ILE A 271 11.06 21.94 14.02
C ILE A 271 10.37 21.05 13.00
N TYR A 272 9.07 21.27 12.80
CA TYR A 272 8.29 20.50 11.84
C TYR A 272 8.75 20.78 10.39
N GLN A 273 8.91 22.05 10.03
CA GLN A 273 9.37 22.43 8.70
C GLN A 273 10.78 21.90 8.42
N GLN A 274 11.68 21.93 9.40
CA GLN A 274 13.01 21.33 9.29
C GLN A 274 12.94 19.80 9.14
N PHE A 275 12.03 19.12 9.85
CA PHE A 275 11.81 17.68 9.67
C PHE A 275 11.38 17.37 8.23
N LEU A 276 10.39 18.09 7.70
CA LEU A 276 9.91 17.89 6.32
C LEU A 276 11.01 18.12 5.29
N ALA A 277 11.74 19.23 5.40
CA ALA A 277 12.83 19.56 4.48
C ALA A 277 13.97 18.54 4.52
N ASN A 278 14.37 18.12 5.72
CA ASN A 278 15.42 17.11 5.89
C ASN A 278 14.96 15.72 5.44
N SER A 279 13.71 15.35 5.67
CA SER A 279 13.13 14.08 5.20
C SER A 279 13.13 14.04 3.67
N GLN A 280 12.63 15.10 3.02
CA GLN A 280 12.60 15.23 1.58
C GLN A 280 14.00 15.09 0.96
N ALA A 281 14.98 15.84 1.48
CA ALA A 281 16.36 15.78 1.01
C ALA A 281 16.98 14.38 1.21
N THR A 282 16.72 13.74 2.37
CA THR A 282 17.21 12.39 2.66
C THR A 282 16.61 11.35 1.71
N VAL A 283 15.31 11.41 1.44
CA VAL A 283 14.63 10.48 0.52
C VAL A 283 15.13 10.66 -0.90
N GLN A 284 15.29 11.90 -1.37
CA GLN A 284 15.79 12.18 -2.72
C GLN A 284 17.22 11.67 -2.91
N GLN A 285 18.10 11.90 -1.94
CA GLN A 285 19.49 11.41 -2.01
C GLN A 285 19.52 9.88 -1.93
N LEU A 286 18.77 9.27 -0.99
CA LEU A 286 18.71 7.82 -0.85
C LEU A 286 18.19 7.12 -2.12
N ALA A 287 17.24 7.73 -2.84
CA ALA A 287 16.77 7.20 -4.11
C ALA A 287 17.88 7.13 -5.16
N GLN A 288 18.72 8.16 -5.26
CA GLN A 288 19.88 8.18 -6.16
C GLN A 288 20.94 7.14 -5.75
N ASP A 289 21.20 7.01 -4.45
CA ASP A 289 22.20 6.08 -3.93
C ASP A 289 21.76 4.62 -4.14
N LEU A 290 20.45 4.33 -4.00
CA LEU A 290 19.84 3.04 -4.32
C LEU A 290 20.01 2.69 -5.80
N GLU A 291 19.73 3.62 -6.71
CA GLU A 291 19.90 3.40 -8.16
C GLU A 291 21.38 3.19 -8.57
N ARG A 292 22.31 3.81 -7.84
CA ARG A 292 23.75 3.59 -8.03
C ARG A 292 24.24 2.28 -7.40
N GLY A 293 23.50 1.73 -6.44
CA GLY A 293 23.92 0.55 -5.67
C GLY A 293 25.07 0.82 -4.71
N ASP A 294 25.29 2.07 -4.31
CA ASP A 294 26.33 2.43 -3.34
C ASP A 294 25.82 2.14 -1.91
N VAL A 295 26.08 0.93 -1.45
CA VAL A 295 25.57 0.45 -0.16
C VAL A 295 26.04 1.30 1.02
N ALA A 296 27.27 1.85 0.98
CA ALA A 296 27.76 2.70 2.06
C ALA A 296 26.99 4.02 2.16
N LEU A 297 26.61 4.63 1.03
CA LEU A 297 25.75 5.81 0.99
C LEU A 297 24.31 5.45 1.34
N ILE A 298 23.80 4.31 0.86
CA ILE A 298 22.47 3.81 1.22
C ILE A 298 22.37 3.67 2.76
N GLN A 299 23.31 3.02 3.40
CA GLN A 299 23.34 2.84 4.86
C GLN A 299 23.37 4.19 5.60
N LYS A 300 24.17 5.15 5.13
CA LYS A 300 24.13 6.52 5.67
C LYS A 300 22.76 7.17 5.55
N GLY A 301 22.08 6.97 4.41
CA GLY A 301 20.72 7.44 4.17
C GLY A 301 19.70 6.81 5.14
N ILE A 302 19.78 5.50 5.38
CA ILE A 302 18.94 4.77 6.33
C ILE A 302 19.17 5.25 7.76
N ALA A 303 20.42 5.38 8.18
CA ALA A 303 20.79 5.92 9.50
C ALA A 303 20.24 7.35 9.69
N LYS A 304 20.34 8.19 8.66
CA LYS A 304 19.81 9.54 8.67
C LYS A 304 18.28 9.55 8.78
N ALA A 305 17.59 8.72 8.01
CA ALA A 305 16.13 8.58 8.06
C ALA A 305 15.68 8.15 9.47
N ARG A 306 16.34 7.13 10.07
CA ARG A 306 16.09 6.73 11.46
C ARG A 306 16.28 7.88 12.44
N GLN A 307 17.37 8.63 12.31
CA GLN A 307 17.67 9.76 13.20
C GLN A 307 16.58 10.85 13.12
N LEU A 308 16.10 11.16 11.91
CA LEU A 308 15.03 12.14 11.71
C LEU A 308 13.74 11.70 12.38
N LEU A 309 13.35 10.42 12.18
CA LEU A 309 12.17 9.85 12.81
C LEU A 309 12.27 9.87 14.35
N ARG A 310 13.41 9.46 14.91
CA ARG A 310 13.60 9.47 16.37
C ARG A 310 13.51 10.87 16.95
N LYS A 311 14.11 11.88 16.31
CA LYS A 311 14.01 13.28 16.77
C LYS A 311 12.56 13.76 16.75
N MET A 312 11.85 13.51 15.66
CA MET A 312 10.47 13.90 15.51
C MET A 312 9.58 13.20 16.54
N THR A 313 9.70 11.87 16.68
CA THR A 313 8.85 11.09 17.60
C THR A 313 9.13 11.40 19.07
N GLN A 314 10.36 11.74 19.42
CA GLN A 314 10.68 12.26 20.75
C GLN A 314 9.98 13.60 21.03
N TYR A 315 9.96 14.50 20.05
CA TYR A 315 9.30 15.80 20.19
C TYR A 315 7.79 15.66 20.41
N TRP A 316 7.13 14.74 19.64
CA TRP A 316 5.68 14.49 19.78
C TRP A 316 5.35 13.33 20.72
N GLN A 317 6.30 12.80 21.46
CA GLN A 317 6.11 11.70 22.42
C GLN A 317 5.44 10.46 21.82
N LEU A 318 5.83 10.11 20.58
CA LEU A 318 5.35 8.94 19.88
C LEU A 318 6.26 7.74 20.13
N PRO A 319 5.73 6.54 20.42
CA PRO A 319 6.52 5.33 20.66
C PRO A 319 6.99 4.72 19.31
N LEU A 320 8.04 5.30 18.68
CA LEU A 320 8.56 4.81 17.40
C LEU A 320 9.27 3.46 17.53
N GLU A 321 10.29 3.40 18.37
CA GLU A 321 11.13 2.21 18.56
C GLU A 321 10.79 1.55 19.90
N THR A 322 10.16 0.37 19.83
CA THR A 322 10.01 -0.51 20.99
C THR A 322 11.36 -1.16 21.35
N ASN A 323 11.44 -1.79 22.52
CA ASN A 323 12.65 -2.52 22.90
C ASN A 323 13.05 -3.58 21.87
N HIS A 324 12.06 -4.31 21.29
CA HIS A 324 12.31 -5.30 20.25
C HIS A 324 12.82 -4.66 18.95
N LEU A 325 12.26 -3.51 18.53
CA LEU A 325 12.77 -2.78 17.35
C LEU A 325 14.18 -2.25 17.58
N THR A 326 14.48 -1.73 18.77
CA THR A 326 15.84 -1.31 19.14
C THR A 326 16.81 -2.49 19.09
N GLN A 327 16.44 -3.64 19.67
CA GLN A 327 17.25 -4.85 19.63
C GLN A 327 17.45 -5.38 18.21
N LEU A 328 16.41 -5.37 17.37
CA LEU A 328 16.49 -5.71 15.94
C LEU A 328 17.57 -4.89 15.25
N ILE A 329 17.57 -3.58 15.49
CA ILE A 329 18.48 -2.63 14.85
C ILE A 329 19.93 -2.84 15.37
N GLU A 330 20.13 -2.97 16.67
CA GLU A 330 21.45 -3.16 17.28
C GLU A 330 22.09 -4.48 16.80
N ILE A 331 21.32 -5.57 16.72
CA ILE A 331 21.79 -6.83 16.17
C ILE A 331 22.17 -6.65 14.69
N ALA A 332 21.33 -6.01 13.88
CA ALA A 332 21.64 -5.81 12.46
C ALA A 332 22.95 -5.01 12.27
N GLN A 333 23.15 -3.96 13.08
CA GLN A 333 24.36 -3.14 13.03
C GLN A 333 25.63 -3.94 13.41
N SER A 334 25.55 -4.91 14.33
CA SER A 334 26.68 -5.78 14.67
C SER A 334 27.11 -6.69 13.51
N TYR A 335 26.23 -6.92 12.53
CA TYR A 335 26.49 -7.66 11.29
C TYR A 335 26.70 -6.74 10.08
N GLN A 336 27.00 -5.45 10.28
CA GLN A 336 27.27 -4.44 9.25
C GLN A 336 26.06 -4.13 8.34
N TYR A 337 24.84 -4.41 8.80
CA TYR A 337 23.61 -3.91 8.20
C TYR A 337 23.19 -2.63 8.91
N GLU A 338 22.74 -1.62 8.18
CA GLU A 338 22.06 -0.48 8.78
C GLU A 338 20.56 -0.72 8.79
N ALA A 339 19.89 -0.39 9.91
CA ALA A 339 18.53 -0.82 10.15
C ALA A 339 17.66 0.28 10.78
N LYS A 340 16.35 0.15 10.60
CA LYS A 340 15.34 1.03 11.20
C LYS A 340 13.96 0.35 11.25
N SER A 341 13.04 0.91 12.04
CA SER A 341 11.62 0.56 11.95
C SER A 341 11.06 0.86 10.57
N SER A 342 10.08 0.11 10.09
CA SER A 342 9.36 0.37 8.85
C SER A 342 7.92 0.77 9.14
N GLY A 343 7.45 1.87 8.54
CA GLY A 343 6.10 2.38 8.74
C GLY A 343 5.96 3.29 9.96
N ALA A 344 4.81 3.24 10.63
CA ALA A 344 4.51 4.13 11.75
C ALA A 344 5.34 3.85 13.02
N GLY A 345 6.06 2.71 13.07
CA GLY A 345 6.75 2.28 14.28
C GLY A 345 5.79 1.70 15.33
N GLY A 346 6.24 1.64 16.58
CA GLY A 346 5.43 1.09 17.68
C GLY A 346 5.36 -0.44 17.72
N GLY A 347 6.00 -1.12 16.79
CA GLY A 347 5.98 -2.58 16.62
C GLY A 347 6.11 -2.98 15.14
N ASP A 348 5.41 -4.05 14.74
CA ASP A 348 5.41 -4.61 13.40
C ASP A 348 6.83 -4.95 12.89
N CYS A 349 7.22 -4.43 11.72
CA CYS A 349 8.48 -4.77 11.08
C CYS A 349 9.57 -3.70 11.23
N GLY A 350 10.80 -4.19 11.30
CA GLY A 350 12.01 -3.42 10.98
C GLY A 350 12.67 -3.93 9.70
N ILE A 351 13.43 -3.07 9.06
CA ILE A 351 14.23 -3.37 7.89
C ILE A 351 15.72 -3.22 8.20
N ALA A 352 16.53 -4.04 7.55
CA ALA A 352 17.99 -3.93 7.57
C ALA A 352 18.54 -3.98 6.14
N ILE A 353 19.46 -3.08 5.80
CA ILE A 353 20.06 -3.00 4.48
C ILE A 353 21.57 -3.16 4.58
N GLY A 354 22.10 -4.08 3.78
CA GLY A 354 23.52 -4.39 3.67
C GLY A 354 23.89 -4.80 2.26
N THR A 355 25.03 -5.48 2.13
CA THR A 355 25.45 -6.07 0.86
C THR A 355 25.16 -7.57 0.84
N SER A 356 24.97 -8.14 -0.35
CA SER A 356 24.80 -9.58 -0.54
C SER A 356 26.02 -10.43 -0.13
N HIS A 357 27.16 -9.80 0.18
CA HIS A 357 28.39 -10.47 0.64
C HIS A 357 28.50 -10.57 2.17
N LEU A 358 27.62 -9.91 2.91
CA LEU A 358 27.59 -10.00 4.37
C LEU A 358 27.00 -11.33 4.83
N ASN A 359 27.29 -11.71 6.06
CA ASN A 359 26.79 -12.96 6.63
C ASN A 359 25.32 -12.83 7.05
N ARG A 360 24.43 -12.84 6.05
CA ARG A 360 22.99 -12.74 6.23
C ARG A 360 22.44 -13.81 7.20
N GLN A 361 22.95 -15.06 7.07
CA GLN A 361 22.42 -16.16 7.89
C GLN A 361 22.68 -15.96 9.39
N GLU A 362 23.86 -15.48 9.77
CA GLU A 362 24.16 -15.20 11.18
C GLU A 362 23.26 -14.08 11.74
N LEU A 363 22.98 -13.05 10.96
CA LEU A 363 22.01 -12.01 11.32
C LEU A 363 20.63 -12.60 11.59
N LEU A 364 20.12 -13.43 10.67
CA LEU A 364 18.80 -14.06 10.82
C LEU A 364 18.73 -14.96 12.06
N ASP A 365 19.78 -15.73 12.32
CA ASP A 365 19.82 -16.62 13.48
C ASP A 365 19.93 -15.83 14.80
N SER A 366 20.67 -14.73 14.81
CA SER A 366 20.73 -13.83 15.96
C SER A 366 19.40 -13.14 16.25
N TRP A 367 18.66 -12.76 15.21
CA TRP A 367 17.30 -12.24 15.37
C TRP A 367 16.36 -13.28 15.99
N LYS A 368 16.41 -14.54 15.54
CA LYS A 368 15.58 -15.63 16.12
C LYS A 368 15.89 -15.84 17.62
N VAL A 369 17.19 -15.80 17.99
CA VAL A 369 17.59 -15.88 19.42
C VAL A 369 17.02 -14.75 20.25
N ALA A 370 16.86 -13.57 19.65
CA ALA A 370 16.26 -12.40 20.27
C ALA A 370 14.71 -12.34 20.17
N ASN A 371 14.05 -13.42 19.76
CA ASN A 371 12.61 -13.50 19.51
C ASN A 371 12.10 -12.51 18.44
N ILE A 372 12.95 -12.15 17.49
CA ILE A 372 12.60 -11.41 16.30
C ILE A 372 12.47 -12.42 15.16
N ILE A 373 11.35 -12.39 14.47
CA ILE A 373 11.03 -13.37 13.42
C ILE A 373 11.49 -12.83 12.07
N PRO A 374 12.54 -13.42 11.45
CA PRO A 374 12.91 -13.05 10.09
C PRO A 374 11.78 -13.42 9.12
N LEU A 375 11.33 -12.46 8.31
CA LEU A 375 10.37 -12.74 7.24
C LEU A 375 11.14 -13.10 5.97
N PRO A 376 10.75 -14.19 5.28
CA PRO A 376 11.50 -14.69 4.11
C PRO A 376 11.22 -13.92 2.81
N TYR A 377 10.45 -12.85 2.91
CA TYR A 377 9.95 -12.12 1.74
C TYR A 377 11.04 -11.29 1.05
N GLN A 378 10.90 -11.21 -0.27
CA GLN A 378 11.78 -10.45 -1.14
C GLN A 378 11.01 -9.35 -1.87
N VAL A 379 11.74 -8.38 -2.42
CA VAL A 379 11.12 -7.34 -3.23
C VAL A 379 10.65 -7.93 -4.57
N THR A 380 9.41 -7.69 -4.91
CA THR A 380 8.83 -8.11 -6.20
C THR A 380 9.52 -7.43 -7.37
N LYS A 381 9.41 -8.01 -8.55
CA LYS A 381 9.74 -7.29 -9.79
C LYS A 381 8.75 -6.13 -10.00
N PRO A 382 9.17 -5.04 -10.66
CA PRO A 382 8.25 -4.02 -11.15
C PRO A 382 7.11 -4.63 -11.96
N PHE A 383 5.95 -3.97 -11.95
CA PHE A 383 4.84 -4.37 -12.81
C PHE A 383 5.29 -4.31 -14.28
N GLN A 384 5.01 -5.36 -15.03
CA GLN A 384 5.24 -5.41 -16.48
C GLN A 384 3.90 -5.30 -17.19
N GLU A 385 3.82 -4.51 -18.24
CA GLU A 385 2.56 -4.24 -18.98
C GLU A 385 1.90 -5.49 -19.59
N THR A 386 2.60 -6.63 -19.57
CA THR A 386 2.12 -7.92 -20.08
C THR A 386 1.49 -8.83 -19.00
N GLU A 387 1.44 -8.39 -17.75
CA GLU A 387 0.80 -9.10 -16.62
C GLU A 387 -0.59 -8.50 -16.36
#